data_9c74aef7bbaf51e5c79d90a52eec0775
#
_entry.id   9c74aef7bbaf51e5c79d90a52eec0775
#
_cell.length_a   1.000
_cell.length_b   1.000
_cell.length_c   1.000
_cell.angle_alpha   90.00
_cell.angle_beta   90.00
_cell.angle_gamma   90.00
#
_symmetry.space_group_name_H-M   'P 1'
#
loop_
_entity.id
_entity.type
_entity.pdbx_description
1 polymer ?
#
loop_
_entity_poly.entity_id
_entity_poly.type
_entity_poly.pdbx_seq_one_letter_code
_entity_poly.pdbx_strand_id
1 'polypeptide(L)'
;IRVYCFIFAASNVSVQELNHSALYAIIDVETTGGQARYERITEIAIVLHDGQRVVDSFSTLLNPERSIPWSITQLTGISDEMVANAPRFFEVAKQIVQMTEGAIFVAHNVSFDYSFVREEFARLGFAYTRKQLCTVRMARKVFPGLPSYSLSNLKRHFGISAERSHRALDDTLARVNVFERIL
;
A
#
# COMPACT_ATOMS: atom_id res chain seq x y z
N ILE A 1 -61.83 2.89 9.08
CA ILE A 1 -60.42 2.59 9.27
C ILE A 1 -59.86 2.22 7.89
N ARG A 2 -59.17 3.14 7.24
CA ARG A 2 -58.50 2.90 5.96
C ARG A 2 -57.05 2.51 6.23
N VAL A 3 -56.68 1.27 5.85
CA VAL A 3 -55.30 0.79 5.86
C VAL A 3 -54.67 1.22 4.55
N TYR A 4 -53.63 2.09 4.60
CA TYR A 4 -52.79 2.43 3.46
C TYR A 4 -51.73 1.36 3.32
N CYS A 5 -51.82 0.56 2.26
CA CYS A 5 -50.80 -0.37 1.83
C CYS A 5 -49.73 0.43 1.07
N PHE A 6 -48.54 0.63 1.64
CA PHE A 6 -47.40 1.17 0.93
C PHE A 6 -46.79 0.04 0.08
N ILE A 7 -46.96 0.14 -1.24
CA ILE A 7 -46.27 -0.68 -2.21
C ILE A 7 -44.86 -0.12 -2.32
N PHE A 8 -43.88 -0.83 -1.76
CA PHE A 8 -42.47 -0.60 -2.08
C PHE A 8 -42.23 -1.06 -3.51
N ALA A 9 -42.00 -0.11 -4.41
CA ALA A 9 -41.46 -0.40 -5.74
C ALA A 9 -40.06 -0.97 -5.58
N ALA A 10 -39.90 -2.27 -5.83
CA ALA A 10 -38.62 -2.92 -5.97
C ALA A 10 -37.91 -2.31 -7.20
N SER A 11 -36.96 -1.43 -6.95
CA SER A 11 -36.00 -1.01 -7.98
C SER A 11 -35.24 -2.25 -8.45
N ASN A 12 -35.39 -2.59 -9.72
CA ASN A 12 -34.62 -3.62 -10.41
C ASN A 12 -33.14 -3.21 -10.39
N VAL A 13 -32.41 -3.64 -9.38
CA VAL A 13 -30.95 -3.67 -9.40
C VAL A 13 -30.60 -4.79 -10.37
N SER A 14 -30.10 -4.45 -11.53
CA SER A 14 -29.70 -5.41 -12.54
C SER A 14 -28.57 -6.30 -11.98
N VAL A 15 -28.68 -7.61 -12.21
CA VAL A 15 -27.69 -8.65 -11.82
C VAL A 15 -26.31 -8.43 -12.47
N GLN A 16 -26.13 -7.38 -13.26
CA GLN A 16 -24.90 -7.03 -13.98
C GLN A 16 -23.89 -6.22 -13.17
N GLU A 17 -24.20 -5.74 -11.96
CA GLU A 17 -23.29 -4.93 -11.14
C GLU A 17 -22.50 -5.69 -10.07
N LEU A 18 -22.52 -7.01 -10.07
CA LEU A 18 -21.72 -7.85 -9.15
C LEU A 18 -20.42 -8.38 -9.79
N ASN A 19 -19.86 -7.70 -10.78
CA ASN A 19 -18.46 -7.87 -11.08
C ASN A 19 -17.66 -7.11 -10.01
N HIS A 20 -17.46 -7.74 -8.85
CA HIS A 20 -16.47 -7.28 -7.89
C HIS A 20 -15.09 -7.45 -8.52
N SER A 21 -14.65 -6.45 -9.27
CA SER A 21 -13.24 -6.31 -9.59
C SER A 21 -12.49 -6.30 -8.26
N ALA A 22 -11.49 -7.16 -8.11
CA ALA A 22 -10.73 -7.23 -6.88
C ALA A 22 -10.10 -5.86 -6.61
N LEU A 23 -10.26 -5.35 -5.40
CA LEU A 23 -9.60 -4.11 -4.99
C LEU A 23 -8.20 -4.43 -4.50
N TYR A 24 -7.22 -3.68 -4.95
CA TYR A 24 -5.80 -3.84 -4.62
C TYR A 24 -5.32 -2.58 -3.90
N ALA A 25 -4.73 -2.74 -2.72
CA ALA A 25 -4.02 -1.68 -2.02
C ALA A 25 -2.52 -1.87 -2.25
N ILE A 26 -1.95 -1.10 -3.18
CA ILE A 26 -0.52 -1.11 -3.46
C ILE A 26 0.15 -0.23 -2.41
N ILE A 27 1.00 -0.83 -1.58
CA ILE A 27 1.55 -0.20 -0.38
C ILE A 27 3.07 -0.20 -0.44
N ASP A 28 3.63 0.89 0.03
CA ASP A 28 5.05 1.09 0.28
C ASP A 28 5.26 1.73 1.64
N VAL A 29 6.30 1.31 2.35
CA VAL A 29 6.70 1.91 3.61
C VAL A 29 8.18 2.21 3.63
N GLU A 30 8.55 3.39 4.15
CA GLU A 30 9.90 3.69 4.62
C GLU A 30 9.97 3.50 6.12
N THR A 31 11.14 3.12 6.64
CA THR A 31 11.26 2.65 8.01
C THR A 31 12.58 3.09 8.64
N THR A 32 12.67 3.03 9.98
CA THR A 32 13.92 3.31 10.70
C THR A 32 14.95 2.18 10.61
N GLY A 33 14.61 1.05 9.96
CA GLY A 33 15.50 -0.10 9.79
C GLY A 33 14.79 -1.32 9.25
N GLY A 34 15.47 -2.49 9.21
CA GLY A 34 15.02 -3.67 8.49
C GLY A 34 14.09 -4.63 9.24
N GLN A 35 13.86 -4.45 10.54
CA GLN A 35 13.18 -5.43 11.40
C GLN A 35 11.95 -4.83 12.06
N ALA A 36 10.74 -5.16 11.58
CA ALA A 36 9.47 -4.60 12.04
C ALA A 36 9.27 -4.67 13.55
N ARG A 37 9.76 -5.73 14.23
CA ARG A 37 9.65 -5.89 15.68
C ARG A 37 10.33 -4.77 16.47
N TYR A 38 11.43 -4.22 15.94
CA TYR A 38 12.28 -3.25 16.66
C TYR A 38 12.24 -1.86 16.05
N GLU A 39 11.79 -1.76 14.80
CA GLU A 39 11.82 -0.53 14.01
C GLU A 39 10.41 0.03 13.77
N ARG A 40 10.34 1.24 13.26
CA ARG A 40 9.10 1.98 13.09
C ARG A 40 8.97 2.46 11.63
N ILE A 41 7.74 2.70 11.21
CA ILE A 41 7.47 3.32 9.90
C ILE A 41 7.73 4.82 9.99
N THR A 42 8.44 5.38 8.99
CA THR A 42 8.72 6.82 8.83
C THR A 42 7.93 7.46 7.70
N GLU A 43 7.47 6.68 6.73
CA GLU A 43 6.57 7.10 5.66
C GLU A 43 5.71 5.91 5.23
N ILE A 44 4.45 6.17 4.88
CA ILE A 44 3.57 5.19 4.26
C ILE A 44 2.89 5.79 3.05
N ALA A 45 2.83 5.04 1.96
CA ALA A 45 2.04 5.36 0.78
C ALA A 45 1.13 4.18 0.43
N ILE A 46 -0.12 4.48 0.10
CA ILE A 46 -1.15 3.52 -0.30
C ILE A 46 -1.81 4.04 -1.57
N VAL A 47 -1.85 3.22 -2.61
CA VAL A 47 -2.61 3.49 -3.82
C VAL A 47 -3.63 2.38 -4.01
N LEU A 48 -4.91 2.76 -4.09
CA LEU A 48 -6.00 1.83 -4.39
C LEU A 48 -6.17 1.69 -5.90
N HIS A 49 -6.32 0.45 -6.36
CA HIS A 49 -6.48 0.08 -7.76
C HIS A 49 -7.60 -0.95 -7.90
N ASP A 50 -8.51 -0.74 -8.84
CA ASP A 50 -9.67 -1.63 -9.05
C ASP A 50 -9.43 -2.75 -10.09
N GLY A 51 -8.16 -2.92 -10.50
CA GLY A 51 -7.75 -3.84 -11.56
C GLY A 51 -7.70 -3.18 -12.95
N GLN A 52 -8.24 -1.97 -13.11
CA GLN A 52 -8.23 -1.21 -14.36
C GLN A 52 -7.54 0.15 -14.21
N ARG A 53 -7.71 0.80 -13.07
CA ARG A 53 -7.19 2.15 -12.81
C ARG A 53 -6.96 2.41 -11.33
N VAL A 54 -6.18 3.43 -11.02
CA VAL A 54 -6.09 4.00 -9.69
C VAL A 54 -7.42 4.68 -9.33
N VAL A 55 -7.97 4.36 -8.16
CA VAL A 55 -9.25 4.90 -7.67
C VAL A 55 -9.10 5.83 -6.48
N ASP A 56 -8.02 5.67 -5.69
CA ASP A 56 -7.71 6.52 -4.55
C ASP A 56 -6.23 6.43 -4.18
N SER A 57 -5.71 7.40 -3.43
CA SER A 57 -4.33 7.37 -2.92
C SER A 57 -4.20 8.13 -1.61
N PHE A 58 -3.28 7.67 -0.77
CA PHE A 58 -2.90 8.29 0.49
C PHE A 58 -1.39 8.17 0.68
N SER A 59 -0.73 9.23 1.11
CA SER A 59 0.69 9.21 1.47
C SER A 59 0.96 10.21 2.58
N THR A 60 1.77 9.81 3.56
CA THR A 60 2.18 10.70 4.65
C THR A 60 3.50 10.26 5.26
N LEU A 61 4.32 11.22 5.68
CA LEU A 61 5.38 10.99 6.65
C LEU A 61 4.76 10.61 7.99
N LEU A 62 5.48 9.81 8.77
CA LEU A 62 5.09 9.40 10.11
C LEU A 62 6.20 9.68 11.11
N ASN A 63 5.84 10.22 12.27
CA ASN A 63 6.76 10.35 13.38
C ASN A 63 7.00 8.96 14.02
N PRO A 64 8.21 8.40 13.91
CA PRO A 64 8.51 7.07 14.42
C PRO A 64 8.68 7.04 15.94
N GLU A 65 8.58 8.19 16.64
CA GLU A 65 8.81 8.36 18.09
C GLU A 65 10.20 7.87 18.55
N ARG A 66 11.16 7.92 17.65
CA ARG A 66 12.57 7.56 17.86
C ARG A 66 13.45 8.21 16.80
N SER A 67 14.74 8.32 17.04
CA SER A 67 15.69 8.83 16.04
C SER A 67 15.84 7.86 14.87
N ILE A 68 15.97 8.43 13.68
CA ILE A 68 16.25 7.71 12.44
C ILE A 68 17.77 7.55 12.32
N PRO A 69 18.31 6.32 12.21
CA PRO A 69 19.74 6.13 12.01
C PRO A 69 20.26 6.88 10.79
N TRP A 70 21.42 7.50 10.89
CA TRP A 70 22.02 8.27 9.80
C TRP A 70 22.11 7.48 8.48
N SER A 71 22.45 6.19 8.56
CA SER A 71 22.51 5.32 7.37
C SER A 71 21.14 5.15 6.69
N ILE A 72 20.06 5.19 7.46
CA ILE A 72 18.70 5.13 6.92
C ILE A 72 18.30 6.46 6.30
N THR A 73 18.65 7.58 6.95
CA THR A 73 18.45 8.92 6.34
C THR A 73 19.18 9.03 5.00
N GLN A 74 20.41 8.50 4.88
CA GLN A 74 21.12 8.48 3.61
C GLN A 74 20.45 7.59 2.56
N LEU A 75 19.79 6.53 2.97
CA LEU A 75 19.10 5.59 2.07
C LEU A 75 17.74 6.13 1.60
N THR A 76 16.94 6.69 2.52
CA THR A 76 15.54 7.07 2.28
C THR A 76 15.37 8.58 2.01
N GLY A 77 16.36 9.39 2.39
CA GLY A 77 16.27 10.84 2.37
C GLY A 77 15.40 11.43 3.50
N ILE A 78 14.83 10.60 4.39
CA ILE A 78 13.96 11.05 5.48
C ILE A 78 14.82 11.33 6.72
N SER A 79 14.76 12.56 7.24
CA SER A 79 15.48 12.96 8.45
C SER A 79 14.55 13.11 9.66
N ASP A 80 15.14 13.20 10.86
CA ASP A 80 14.40 13.44 12.10
C ASP A 80 13.59 14.74 12.04
N GLU A 81 14.14 15.79 11.44
CA GLU A 81 13.46 17.08 11.30
C GLU A 81 12.20 17.00 10.43
N MET A 82 12.24 16.18 9.37
CA MET A 82 11.10 16.00 8.46
C MET A 82 9.92 15.31 9.14
N VAL A 83 10.18 14.41 10.08
CA VAL A 83 9.14 13.62 10.76
C VAL A 83 8.76 14.19 12.14
N ALA A 84 9.46 15.20 12.64
CA ALA A 84 9.26 15.75 13.98
C ALA A 84 7.81 16.18 14.25
N ASN A 85 7.16 16.80 13.26
CA ASN A 85 5.78 17.28 13.32
C ASN A 85 4.81 16.43 12.49
N ALA A 86 5.26 15.28 11.97
CA ALA A 86 4.41 14.35 11.25
C ALA A 86 3.46 13.61 12.22
N PRO A 87 2.29 13.15 11.75
CA PRO A 87 1.40 12.34 12.57
C PRO A 87 2.10 11.05 13.03
N ARG A 88 1.72 10.55 14.20
CA ARG A 88 2.12 9.21 14.64
C ARG A 88 1.25 8.16 13.96
N PHE A 89 1.69 6.93 13.93
CA PHE A 89 0.97 5.85 13.25
C PHE A 89 -0.50 5.72 13.73
N PHE A 90 -0.76 5.82 15.04
CA PHE A 90 -2.11 5.70 15.58
C PHE A 90 -3.08 6.78 15.07
N GLU A 91 -2.59 7.96 14.70
CA GLU A 91 -3.41 9.08 14.21
C GLU A 91 -3.92 8.80 12.79
N VAL A 92 -3.20 7.99 12.00
CA VAL A 92 -3.58 7.62 10.63
C VAL A 92 -4.10 6.18 10.51
N ALA A 93 -4.04 5.40 11.60
CA ALA A 93 -4.39 3.98 11.60
C ALA A 93 -5.82 3.71 11.07
N LYS A 94 -6.79 4.56 11.44
CA LYS A 94 -8.16 4.45 10.95
C LYS A 94 -8.23 4.60 9.43
N GLN A 95 -7.52 5.57 8.86
CA GLN A 95 -7.48 5.79 7.41
C GLN A 95 -6.84 4.61 6.68
N ILE A 96 -5.74 4.05 7.22
CA ILE A 96 -5.08 2.86 6.66
C ILE A 96 -6.05 1.67 6.64
N VAL A 97 -6.81 1.44 7.73
CA VAL A 97 -7.82 0.38 7.79
C VAL A 97 -8.89 0.59 6.73
N GLN A 98 -9.47 1.80 6.63
CA GLN A 98 -10.53 2.14 5.68
C GLN A 98 -10.07 1.94 4.22
N MET A 99 -8.86 2.37 3.87
CA MET A 99 -8.32 2.20 2.53
C MET A 99 -7.97 0.75 2.19
N THR A 100 -7.67 -0.07 3.19
CA THR A 100 -7.26 -1.47 2.94
C THR A 100 -8.37 -2.49 3.24
N GLU A 101 -9.55 -2.05 3.69
CA GLU A 101 -10.66 -2.94 3.98
C GLU A 101 -11.19 -3.58 2.69
N GLY A 102 -11.32 -4.91 2.70
CA GLY A 102 -11.72 -5.66 1.51
C GLY A 102 -10.69 -5.74 0.38
N ALA A 103 -9.60 -4.96 0.45
CA ALA A 103 -8.57 -4.95 -0.56
C ALA A 103 -7.51 -6.04 -0.33
N ILE A 104 -6.85 -6.44 -1.41
CA ILE A 104 -5.65 -7.26 -1.39
C ILE A 104 -4.44 -6.33 -1.16
N PHE A 105 -3.67 -6.59 -0.11
CA PHE A 105 -2.42 -5.88 0.20
C PHE A 105 -1.35 -6.27 -0.82
N VAL A 106 -0.92 -5.35 -1.65
CA VAL A 106 0.09 -5.57 -2.69
C VAL A 106 1.36 -4.78 -2.34
N ALA A 107 2.52 -5.43 -2.38
CA ALA A 107 3.80 -4.74 -2.26
C ALA A 107 4.92 -5.45 -3.02
N HIS A 108 6.03 -4.73 -3.23
CA HIS A 108 7.23 -5.29 -3.85
C HIS A 108 8.12 -5.92 -2.77
N ASN A 109 8.08 -7.25 -2.64
CA ASN A 109 8.55 -8.02 -1.47
C ASN A 109 7.61 -7.84 -0.27
N VAL A 110 6.35 -8.20 -0.46
CA VAL A 110 5.22 -7.95 0.44
C VAL A 110 5.45 -8.31 1.91
N SER A 111 6.31 -9.27 2.20
CA SER A 111 6.62 -9.68 3.58
C SER A 111 7.25 -8.55 4.40
N PHE A 112 7.99 -7.65 3.77
CA PHE A 112 8.59 -6.49 4.43
C PHE A 112 7.51 -5.49 4.85
N ASP A 113 6.83 -4.88 3.88
CA ASP A 113 5.82 -3.84 4.11
C ASP A 113 4.69 -4.33 5.01
N TYR A 114 4.20 -5.54 4.74
CA TYR A 114 3.13 -6.14 5.52
C TYR A 114 3.52 -6.39 6.98
N SER A 115 4.76 -6.83 7.24
CA SER A 115 5.24 -7.07 8.60
C SER A 115 5.29 -5.78 9.43
N PHE A 116 5.70 -4.66 8.82
CA PHE A 116 5.73 -3.35 9.47
C PHE A 116 4.32 -2.83 9.79
N VAL A 117 3.42 -2.83 8.81
CA VAL A 117 2.03 -2.40 9.03
C VAL A 117 1.37 -3.25 10.10
N ARG A 118 1.51 -4.58 10.04
CA ARG A 118 0.97 -5.49 11.05
C ARG A 118 1.54 -5.24 12.45
N GLU A 119 2.83 -4.98 12.55
CA GLU A 119 3.50 -4.72 13.84
C GLU A 119 3.06 -3.38 14.44
N GLU A 120 2.91 -2.34 13.64
CA GLU A 120 2.38 -1.06 14.12
C GLU A 120 0.95 -1.20 14.67
N PHE A 121 0.07 -1.96 14.00
CA PHE A 121 -1.26 -2.28 14.55
C PHE A 121 -1.18 -3.12 15.81
N ALA A 122 -0.28 -4.10 15.88
CA ALA A 122 -0.09 -4.94 17.07
C ALA A 122 0.33 -4.10 18.29
N ARG A 123 1.19 -3.08 18.11
CA ARG A 123 1.56 -2.12 19.16
C ARG A 123 0.35 -1.32 19.69
N LEU A 124 -0.65 -1.09 18.85
CA LEU A 124 -1.91 -0.45 19.24
C LEU A 124 -2.93 -1.44 19.87
N GLY A 125 -2.57 -2.73 19.98
CA GLY A 125 -3.45 -3.78 20.50
C GLY A 125 -4.45 -4.32 19.48
N PHE A 126 -4.27 -4.06 18.18
CA PHE A 126 -5.17 -4.52 17.12
C PHE A 126 -4.54 -5.58 16.23
N ALA A 127 -5.33 -6.56 15.81
CA ALA A 127 -4.96 -7.49 14.77
C ALA A 127 -5.20 -6.87 13.38
N TYR A 128 -4.18 -6.89 12.52
CA TYR A 128 -4.29 -6.47 11.12
C TYR A 128 -4.08 -7.66 10.21
N THR A 129 -5.11 -8.03 9.45
CA THR A 129 -5.08 -9.19 8.55
C THR A 129 -5.66 -8.82 7.19
N ARG A 130 -4.87 -9.02 6.13
CA ARG A 130 -5.27 -8.81 4.73
C ARG A 130 -4.74 -9.96 3.87
N LYS A 131 -5.43 -10.26 2.76
CA LYS A 131 -4.84 -11.09 1.71
C LYS A 131 -3.63 -10.37 1.13
N GLN A 132 -2.58 -11.11 0.79
CA GLN A 132 -1.31 -10.53 0.35
C GLN A 132 -0.98 -10.95 -1.07
N LEU A 133 -0.41 -10.04 -1.84
CA LEU A 133 0.08 -10.27 -3.18
C LEU A 133 1.48 -9.66 -3.33
N CYS A 134 2.44 -10.45 -3.76
CA CYS A 134 3.82 -10.03 -3.93
C CYS A 134 4.16 -9.83 -5.41
N THR A 135 4.44 -8.60 -5.81
CA THR A 135 4.77 -8.30 -7.22
C THR A 135 6.08 -8.97 -7.68
N VAL A 136 7.05 -9.21 -6.78
CA VAL A 136 8.26 -9.99 -7.11
C VAL A 136 7.90 -11.43 -7.49
N ARG A 137 7.00 -12.07 -6.71
CA ARG A 137 6.58 -13.45 -6.99
C ARG A 137 5.74 -13.54 -8.25
N MET A 138 4.88 -12.56 -8.49
CA MET A 138 4.11 -12.47 -9.74
C MET A 138 5.04 -12.30 -10.94
N ALA A 139 5.96 -11.33 -10.89
CA ALA A 139 6.90 -11.06 -11.97
C ALA A 139 7.74 -12.29 -12.32
N ARG A 140 8.21 -13.05 -11.33
CA ARG A 140 8.93 -14.32 -11.56
C ARG A 140 8.09 -15.36 -12.31
N LYS A 141 6.78 -15.37 -12.07
CA LYS A 141 5.87 -16.32 -12.71
C LYS A 141 5.51 -15.90 -14.14
N VAL A 142 5.26 -14.61 -14.36
CA VAL A 142 4.81 -14.07 -15.65
C VAL A 142 5.97 -13.85 -16.61
N PHE A 143 7.13 -13.42 -16.10
CA PHE A 143 8.35 -13.11 -16.87
C PHE A 143 9.54 -13.95 -16.37
N PRO A 144 9.54 -15.28 -16.56
CA PRO A 144 10.64 -16.12 -16.10
C PRO A 144 11.95 -15.79 -16.85
N GLY A 145 13.10 -15.95 -16.15
CA GLY A 145 14.40 -15.80 -16.76
C GLY A 145 15.00 -14.39 -16.74
N LEU A 146 14.35 -13.42 -16.09
CA LEU A 146 14.97 -12.12 -15.88
C LEU A 146 16.17 -12.23 -14.90
N PRO A 147 17.27 -11.49 -15.14
CA PRO A 147 18.46 -11.55 -14.29
C PRO A 147 18.20 -11.04 -12.86
N SER A 148 17.20 -10.18 -12.67
CA SER A 148 16.79 -9.67 -11.37
C SER A 148 15.34 -9.18 -11.41
N TYR A 149 14.66 -9.34 -10.28
CA TYR A 149 13.27 -8.89 -10.05
C TYR A 149 13.21 -7.74 -9.03
N SER A 150 14.30 -7.00 -8.84
CA SER A 150 14.25 -5.75 -8.09
C SER A 150 13.38 -4.73 -8.81
N LEU A 151 12.78 -3.79 -8.05
CA LEU A 151 11.92 -2.76 -8.61
C LEU A 151 12.63 -1.97 -9.73
N SER A 152 13.89 -1.60 -9.52
CA SER A 152 14.71 -0.89 -10.50
C SER A 152 14.92 -1.68 -11.81
N ASN A 153 15.12 -3.00 -11.72
CA ASN A 153 15.28 -3.84 -12.90
C ASN A 153 13.95 -4.07 -13.63
N LEU A 154 12.84 -4.24 -12.92
CA LEU A 154 11.53 -4.33 -13.54
C LEU A 154 11.13 -3.01 -14.20
N LYS A 155 11.39 -1.86 -13.56
CA LYS A 155 11.20 -0.52 -14.17
C LYS A 155 11.94 -0.43 -15.49
N ARG A 156 13.23 -0.81 -15.51
CA ARG A 156 14.05 -0.81 -16.73
C ARG A 156 13.51 -1.79 -17.80
N HIS A 157 13.13 -2.99 -17.40
CA HIS A 157 12.58 -4.01 -18.30
C HIS A 157 11.29 -3.54 -18.99
N PHE A 158 10.42 -2.85 -18.26
CA PHE A 158 9.14 -2.35 -18.77
C PHE A 158 9.23 -0.95 -19.40
N GLY A 159 10.41 -0.31 -19.43
CA GLY A 159 10.58 1.04 -19.96
C GLY A 159 9.87 2.11 -19.13
N ILE A 160 9.66 1.86 -17.82
CA ILE A 160 9.06 2.82 -16.90
C ILE A 160 10.11 3.85 -16.53
N SER A 161 9.91 5.12 -16.96
CA SER A 161 10.82 6.21 -16.65
C SER A 161 10.83 6.51 -15.15
N ALA A 162 12.02 6.68 -14.59
CA ALA A 162 12.22 7.08 -13.21
C ALA A 162 12.34 8.62 -13.16
N GLU A 163 11.24 9.34 -13.23
CA GLU A 163 11.25 10.75 -12.85
C GLU A 163 11.19 10.82 -11.33
N ARG A 164 12.35 11.20 -10.72
CA ARG A 164 12.58 11.44 -9.28
C ARG A 164 12.27 10.25 -8.36
N SER A 165 13.22 9.35 -8.21
CA SER A 165 13.29 8.37 -7.11
C SER A 165 13.49 9.08 -5.77
N HIS A 166 12.95 8.48 -4.70
CA HIS A 166 13.07 8.82 -3.27
C HIS A 166 11.93 9.64 -2.64
N ARG A 167 10.70 9.50 -3.14
CA ARG A 167 9.51 9.86 -2.37
C ARG A 167 8.50 8.72 -2.48
N ALA A 168 7.93 8.29 -1.36
CA ALA A 168 7.08 7.08 -1.31
C ALA A 168 5.92 7.12 -2.32
N LEU A 169 5.36 8.29 -2.61
CA LEU A 169 4.28 8.39 -3.61
C LEU A 169 4.79 8.10 -5.03
N ASP A 170 5.96 8.65 -5.44
CA ASP A 170 6.52 8.44 -6.77
C ASP A 170 6.98 6.98 -6.94
N ASP A 171 7.55 6.40 -5.88
CA ASP A 171 7.94 4.99 -5.85
C ASP A 171 6.72 4.07 -5.82
N THR A 172 5.63 4.46 -5.14
CA THR A 172 4.37 3.70 -5.16
C THR A 172 3.71 3.77 -6.54
N LEU A 173 3.70 4.90 -7.23
CA LEU A 173 3.21 5.01 -8.61
C LEU A 173 4.04 4.16 -9.59
N ALA A 174 5.36 4.10 -9.40
CA ALA A 174 6.20 3.18 -10.16
C ALA A 174 5.87 1.71 -9.88
N ARG A 175 5.49 1.37 -8.64
CA ARG A 175 4.99 0.03 -8.28
C ARG A 175 3.62 -0.26 -8.87
N VAL A 176 2.73 0.74 -8.96
CA VAL A 176 1.45 0.62 -9.70
C VAL A 176 1.73 0.27 -11.15
N ASN A 177 2.60 1.01 -11.84
CA ASN A 177 2.95 0.72 -13.23
C ASN A 177 3.53 -0.69 -13.41
N VAL A 178 4.40 -1.13 -12.49
CA VAL A 178 4.91 -2.52 -12.49
C VAL A 178 3.78 -3.52 -12.23
N PHE A 179 2.89 -3.23 -11.30
CA PHE A 179 1.73 -4.08 -11.00
C PHE A 179 0.80 -4.23 -12.21
N GLU A 180 0.44 -3.13 -12.88
CA GLU A 180 -0.40 -3.13 -14.08
C GLU A 180 0.20 -3.94 -15.23
N ARG A 181 1.54 -3.98 -15.35
CA ARG A 181 2.23 -4.78 -16.38
C ARG A 181 2.26 -6.28 -16.07
N ILE A 182 2.02 -6.64 -14.81
CA ILE A 182 2.07 -8.03 -14.32
C ILE A 182 0.65 -8.60 -14.15
N LEU A 183 -0.37 -7.73 -13.97
CA LEU A 183 -1.75 -8.13 -13.80
C LEU A 183 -2.34 -8.71 -15.09
#